data_a7748fc25da016d01dd0eccb84dc04af
#
_entry.id   a7748fc25da016d01dd0eccb84dc04af
#
_cell.length_a   1.000
_cell.length_b   1.000
_cell.length_c   1.000
_cell.angle_alpha   90.00
_cell.angle_beta   90.00
_cell.angle_gamma   90.00
#
_symmetry.space_group_name_H-M   'P 1'
#
loop_
_entity.id
_entity.type
_entity.pdbx_description
1 polymer ?
#
loop_
_entity_poly.entity_id
_entity_poly.type
_entity_poly.pdbx_seq_one_letter_code
_entity_poly.pdbx_strand_id
1 'polypeptide(L)' 'MTQSVDTRPTVTVTAELPERCDRCGAAGKLRIFLPTGGDLTFCGHHANNHAHTIRTNANHIVIESGFGWKNT' A
#
# COMPACT_ATOMS: atom_id res chain seq x y z
N MET A 1 -30.07 2.65 -2.55
CA MET A 1 -29.12 3.23 -1.66
C MET A 1 -27.92 3.78 -2.41
N THR A 2 -27.59 4.94 -2.11
CA THR A 2 -26.49 5.56 -2.79
C THR A 2 -25.18 5.18 -2.16
N GLN A 3 -24.32 4.73 -2.99
CA GLN A 3 -23.00 4.38 -2.57
C GLN A 3 -22.11 5.59 -2.64
N SER A 4 -21.51 5.92 -1.54
CA SER A 4 -20.55 6.98 -1.57
C SER A 4 -19.37 6.53 -2.41
N VAL A 5 -19.02 7.32 -3.39
CA VAL A 5 -17.89 6.99 -4.22
C VAL A 5 -16.66 7.59 -3.58
N ASP A 6 -16.05 6.83 -2.74
CA ASP A 6 -14.82 7.25 -2.10
C ASP A 6 -13.67 6.61 -2.86
N THR A 7 -12.94 7.40 -3.62
CA THR A 7 -11.85 6.89 -4.44
C THR A 7 -10.57 6.69 -3.65
N ARG A 8 -10.57 7.10 -2.39
CA ARG A 8 -9.39 6.90 -1.56
C ARG A 8 -9.36 5.47 -1.05
N PRO A 9 -8.19 4.83 -1.06
CA PRO A 9 -8.09 3.47 -0.54
C PRO A 9 -8.26 3.44 0.98
N THR A 10 -8.69 2.30 1.48
CA THR A 10 -8.70 2.06 2.91
C THR A 10 -7.27 1.81 3.36
N VAL A 11 -6.87 2.45 4.45
CA VAL A 11 -5.51 2.29 4.96
C VAL A 11 -5.57 1.62 6.33
N THR A 12 -4.79 0.56 6.48
CA THR A 12 -4.70 -0.20 7.72
C THR A 12 -3.24 -0.30 8.14
N VAL A 13 -2.98 -0.28 9.44
CA VAL A 13 -1.63 -0.43 9.97
C VAL A 13 -1.48 -1.82 10.57
N THR A 14 -0.40 -2.50 10.26
CA THR A 14 -0.08 -3.80 10.82
C THR A 14 1.23 -3.73 11.58
N ALA A 15 1.45 -4.68 12.50
CA ALA A 15 2.67 -4.69 13.30
C ALA A 15 3.91 -4.84 12.43
N GLU A 16 3.88 -5.77 11.50
CA GLU A 16 4.99 -5.97 10.56
C GLU A 16 4.49 -6.71 9.34
N LEU A 17 5.21 -6.52 8.25
CA LEU A 17 4.90 -7.19 6.99
C LEU A 17 5.96 -8.24 6.73
N PRO A 18 5.56 -9.51 6.61
CA PRO A 18 6.50 -10.58 6.31
C PRO A 18 6.91 -10.61 4.84
N GLU A 19 6.12 -10.01 3.98
CA GLU A 19 6.40 -10.01 2.55
C GLU A 19 7.57 -9.10 2.20
N ARG A 20 8.17 -9.36 1.05
CA ARG A 20 9.25 -8.55 0.56
C ARG A 20 8.80 -7.72 -0.63
N CYS A 21 9.55 -6.65 -0.89
CA CYS A 21 9.25 -5.78 -2.01
C CYS A 21 9.25 -6.56 -3.33
N ASP A 22 8.18 -6.44 -4.08
CA ASP A 22 8.06 -7.15 -5.35
C ASP A 22 8.98 -6.57 -6.43
N ARG A 23 9.55 -5.42 -6.21
CA ARG A 23 10.43 -4.80 -7.17
C ARG A 23 11.91 -5.05 -6.90
N CYS A 24 12.29 -5.15 -5.64
CA CYS A 24 13.72 -5.26 -5.33
C CYS A 24 14.05 -6.33 -4.29
N GLY A 25 13.07 -6.93 -3.67
CA GLY A 25 13.31 -7.98 -2.69
C GLY A 25 13.69 -7.50 -1.29
N ALA A 26 13.73 -6.20 -1.07
CA ALA A 26 14.01 -5.66 0.27
C ALA A 26 12.81 -5.90 1.18
N ALA A 27 13.00 -5.71 2.48
CA ALA A 27 11.91 -5.88 3.44
C ALA A 27 10.74 -4.99 3.08
N GLY A 28 9.54 -5.57 3.04
CA GLY A 28 8.34 -4.82 2.71
C GLY A 28 7.91 -3.91 3.84
N LYS A 29 7.40 -2.76 3.47
CA LYS A 29 6.87 -1.79 4.43
C LYS A 29 5.45 -1.41 4.13
N LEU A 30 4.97 -1.73 2.92
CA LEU A 30 3.63 -1.37 2.50
C LEU A 30 3.14 -2.42 1.52
N ARG A 31 1.90 -2.86 1.73
CA ARG A 31 1.28 -3.84 0.84
C ARG A 31 -0.02 -3.26 0.32
N ILE A 32 -0.26 -3.42 -0.96
CA ILE A 32 -1.48 -2.91 -1.57
C ILE A 32 -2.29 -4.05 -2.15
N PHE A 33 -3.61 -3.88 -2.14
CA PHE A 33 -4.54 -4.80 -2.77
C PHE A 33 -5.22 -4.06 -3.91
N LEU A 34 -5.21 -4.68 -5.06
CA LEU A 34 -5.74 -4.06 -6.27
C LEU A 34 -7.21 -4.45 -6.46
N PRO A 35 -7.99 -3.57 -7.11
CA PRO A 35 -9.41 -3.89 -7.37
C PRO A 35 -9.59 -5.16 -8.19
N THR A 36 -8.58 -5.53 -8.96
CA THR A 36 -8.63 -6.73 -9.78
C THR A 36 -8.38 -8.01 -9.00
N GLY A 37 -7.99 -7.90 -7.73
CA GLY A 37 -7.79 -9.06 -6.89
C GLY A 37 -6.34 -9.40 -6.60
N GLY A 38 -5.40 -8.77 -7.29
CA GLY A 38 -3.98 -9.00 -7.03
C GLY A 38 -3.47 -8.13 -5.89
N ASP A 39 -2.25 -8.41 -5.46
CA ASP A 39 -1.62 -7.60 -4.43
C ASP A 39 -0.14 -7.43 -4.75
N LEU A 40 0.43 -6.36 -4.20
CA LEU A 40 1.84 -6.03 -4.38
C LEU A 40 2.38 -5.50 -3.06
N THR A 41 3.66 -5.77 -2.81
CA THR A 41 4.34 -5.29 -1.63
C THR A 41 5.50 -4.40 -2.06
N PHE A 42 5.74 -3.33 -1.34
CA PHE A 42 6.82 -2.40 -1.63
C PHE A 42 7.65 -2.14 -0.39
N CYS A 43 8.96 -1.95 -0.59
CA CYS A 43 9.83 -1.48 0.47
C CYS A 43 9.60 0.02 0.68
N GLY A 44 10.23 0.59 1.71
CA GLY A 44 10.05 2.01 1.99
C GLY A 44 10.42 2.91 0.82
N HIS A 45 11.50 2.58 0.14
CA HIS A 45 11.95 3.37 -0.99
C HIS A 45 10.93 3.37 -2.14
N HIS A 46 10.49 2.19 -2.54
CA HIS A 46 9.54 2.08 -3.65
C HIS A 46 8.15 2.58 -3.27
N ALA A 47 7.75 2.38 -2.02
CA ALA A 47 6.46 2.88 -1.57
C ALA A 47 6.39 4.39 -1.66
N ASN A 48 7.47 5.07 -1.28
CA ASN A 48 7.51 6.52 -1.38
C ASN A 48 7.67 7.00 -2.81
N ASN A 49 8.46 6.27 -3.58
CA ASN A 49 8.73 6.63 -4.96
C ASN A 49 7.47 6.54 -5.83
N HIS A 50 6.60 5.61 -5.51
CA HIS A 50 5.37 5.39 -6.28
C HIS A 50 4.11 5.77 -5.49
N ALA A 51 4.26 6.64 -4.51
CA ALA A 51 3.16 6.94 -3.58
C ALA A 51 1.87 7.37 -4.29
N HIS A 52 1.99 8.27 -5.24
CA HIS A 52 0.81 8.75 -5.94
C HIS A 52 0.11 7.66 -6.74
N THR A 53 0.88 6.86 -7.45
CA THR A 53 0.33 5.76 -8.24
C THR A 53 -0.34 4.74 -7.34
N ILE A 54 0.27 4.46 -6.19
CA ILE A 54 -0.29 3.52 -5.23
C ILE A 54 -1.65 4.02 -4.73
N ARG A 55 -1.72 5.29 -4.32
CA ARG A 55 -2.97 5.83 -3.82
C ARG A 55 -4.07 5.85 -4.88
N THR A 56 -3.68 6.09 -6.11
CA THR A 56 -4.65 6.17 -7.19
C THR A 56 -5.22 4.81 -7.57
N ASN A 57 -4.41 3.77 -7.50
CA ASN A 57 -4.80 2.47 -8.03
C ASN A 57 -5.13 1.41 -6.97
N ALA A 58 -4.69 1.59 -5.74
CA ALA A 58 -4.93 0.58 -4.71
C ALA A 58 -6.34 0.66 -4.17
N ASN A 59 -6.92 -0.49 -3.89
CA ASN A 59 -8.20 -0.58 -3.22
C ASN A 59 -8.04 -0.58 -1.71
N HIS A 60 -6.96 -1.19 -1.23
CA HIS A 60 -6.67 -1.25 0.19
C HIS A 60 -5.16 -1.19 0.36
N ILE A 61 -4.70 -0.46 1.36
CA ILE A 61 -3.28 -0.30 1.64
C ILE A 61 -3.03 -0.74 3.08
N VAL A 62 -2.02 -1.59 3.27
CA VAL A 62 -1.59 -2.02 4.60
C VAL A 62 -0.18 -1.48 4.81
N ILE A 63 0.02 -0.73 5.89
CA ILE A 63 1.30 -0.09 6.19
C ILE A 63 1.88 -0.72 7.43
N GLU A 64 3.18 -1.03 7.39
CA GLU A 64 3.86 -1.53 8.57
C GLU A 64 3.97 -0.42 9.61
N SER A 65 3.72 -0.79 10.86
CA SER A 65 3.80 0.16 11.98
C SER A 65 5.17 0.82 12.02
N GLY A 66 5.17 2.12 12.20
CA GLY A 66 6.40 2.88 12.26
C GLY A 66 6.94 3.37 10.92
N PHE A 67 6.38 2.88 9.83
CA PHE A 67 6.82 3.36 8.53
C PHE A 67 6.14 4.69 8.20
N GLY A 68 6.93 5.71 7.93
CA GLY A 68 6.41 7.02 7.53
C GLY A 68 6.21 7.08 6.04
N TRP A 69 5.04 6.66 5.57
CA TRP A 69 4.75 6.70 4.15
C TRP A 69 4.55 8.14 3.71
N LYS A 70 5.21 8.49 2.64
CA LYS A 70 5.27 9.86 2.16
C LYS A 70 3.90 10.46 1.88
N ASN A 71 2.96 9.65 1.50
CA ASN A 71 1.67 10.14 1.05
C ASN A 71 0.55 9.96 2.08
N THR A 72 0.88 9.84 3.34
CA THR A 72 -0.13 9.72 4.39
C THR A 72 -0.42 11.05 5.09
#